data_156ada9e583e2021cad88541ec56a6f1
#
_entry.id   156ada9e583e2021cad88541ec56a6f1
#
_cell.length_a   1.000
_cell.length_b   1.000
_cell.length_c   1.000
_cell.angle_alpha   90.00
_cell.angle_beta   90.00
_cell.angle_gamma   90.00
#
_symmetry.space_group_name_H-M   'P 1'
#
loop_
_entity.id
_entity.type
_entity.pdbx_description
1 polymer ?
#
loop_
_entity_poly.entity_id
_entity_poly.type
_entity_poly.pdbx_seq_one_letter_code
_entity_poly.pdbx_strand_id
1 'polypeptide(L)'
;MSGQGREGTAIQGRSLWQIAWGRLKRDRVALAGGGVVVGLMLVAIFAPVIVAVLGHPPLEFHYDKIDPDLQVPRGHFGGISPDFLFGAEPVNGRDVFSRVVYGSRISLLIAFLATLLSVLLGTVAGVIAGYFGGWIDTLISRTMDVFLAFPLLLFAIALAGVVPDRAFGLAGDTLRIALMVFIIGFFSWPYIGRIIRGQALSLREREFIDAARSLGARSPRILFTEMLPNLAAPILIYSTLLIPTNILFEAALSFLSVGVRPPTPTWGGMLSEATHWFQIAPNFMLFPGLAIFITVLAFNLFGDGLRDALDPRSR
;
A
#
# COMPACT_ATOMS: atom_id res chain seq x y z
N MET A 1 -0.96 14.41 -67.16
CA MET A 1 -0.51 13.37 -66.26
C MET A 1 -0.32 14.03 -64.89
N SER A 2 -1.31 13.89 -64.10
CA SER A 2 -1.40 14.56 -62.73
C SER A 2 -0.70 13.69 -61.70
N GLY A 3 0.41 14.20 -61.16
CA GLY A 3 1.08 13.62 -60.02
C GLY A 3 0.29 13.92 -58.73
N GLN A 4 -0.42 12.94 -58.18
CA GLN A 4 -1.00 13.02 -56.88
C GLN A 4 0.14 12.89 -55.83
N GLY A 5 0.50 14.02 -55.19
CA GLY A 5 1.33 14.04 -54.02
C GLY A 5 0.62 13.29 -52.89
N ARG A 6 1.17 12.14 -52.48
CA ARG A 6 0.82 11.51 -51.19
C ARG A 6 1.32 12.43 -50.08
N GLU A 7 0.42 13.19 -49.49
CA GLU A 7 0.68 13.84 -48.22
C GLU A 7 1.02 12.75 -47.19
N GLY A 8 2.30 12.69 -46.81
CA GLY A 8 2.78 11.86 -45.76
C GLY A 8 2.12 12.32 -44.44
N THR A 9 1.16 11.56 -43.97
CA THR A 9 0.62 11.74 -42.60
C THR A 9 1.79 11.71 -41.61
N ALA A 10 2.11 12.87 -41.07
CA ALA A 10 3.13 13.01 -40.06
C ALA A 10 2.79 12.04 -38.89
N ILE A 11 3.67 11.07 -38.66
CA ILE A 11 3.56 10.12 -37.54
C ILE A 11 3.74 10.96 -36.28
N GLN A 12 2.64 11.38 -35.66
CA GLN A 12 2.68 12.02 -34.36
C GLN A 12 3.12 10.97 -33.33
N GLY A 13 4.37 11.10 -32.87
CA GLY A 13 4.90 10.28 -31.78
C GLY A 13 4.06 10.44 -30.53
N ARG A 14 3.27 9.43 -30.18
CA ARG A 14 2.52 9.42 -28.92
C ARG A 14 3.49 9.13 -27.78
N SER A 15 3.41 9.91 -26.69
CA SER A 15 4.20 9.63 -25.49
C SER A 15 3.81 8.29 -24.87
N LEU A 16 4.75 7.60 -24.22
CA LEU A 16 4.48 6.33 -23.52
C LEU A 16 3.28 6.43 -22.57
N TRP A 17 3.13 7.55 -21.89
CA TRP A 17 2.02 7.83 -20.98
C TRP A 17 0.67 7.95 -21.69
N GLN A 18 0.63 8.53 -22.88
CA GLN A 18 -0.59 8.61 -23.68
C GLN A 18 -1.05 7.24 -24.16
N ILE A 19 -0.10 6.38 -24.53
CA ILE A 19 -0.37 5.00 -24.96
C ILE A 19 -0.88 4.20 -23.77
N ALA A 20 -0.17 4.27 -22.63
CA ALA A 20 -0.55 3.58 -21.39
C ALA A 20 -1.95 4.00 -20.90
N TRP A 21 -2.24 5.29 -20.88
CA TRP A 21 -3.56 5.81 -20.53
C TRP A 21 -4.66 5.34 -21.47
N GLY A 22 -4.36 5.29 -22.80
CA GLY A 22 -5.29 4.79 -23.80
C GLY A 22 -5.61 3.30 -23.63
N ARG A 23 -4.62 2.49 -23.21
CA ARG A 23 -4.80 1.06 -22.91
C ARG A 23 -5.57 0.85 -21.61
N LEU A 24 -5.16 1.54 -20.54
CA LEU A 24 -5.81 1.45 -19.23
C LEU A 24 -7.30 1.78 -19.32
N LYS A 25 -7.69 2.79 -20.10
CA LYS A 25 -9.10 3.15 -20.33
C LYS A 25 -9.93 2.05 -21.00
N ARG A 26 -9.31 1.09 -21.67
CA ARG A 26 -10.00 -0.03 -22.33
C ARG A 26 -10.13 -1.26 -21.41
N ASP A 27 -9.33 -1.32 -20.39
CA ASP A 27 -9.39 -2.39 -19.40
C ASP A 27 -10.45 -2.05 -18.32
N ARG A 28 -11.62 -2.67 -18.46
CA ARG A 28 -12.74 -2.47 -17.54
C ARG A 28 -12.45 -2.98 -16.13
N VAL A 29 -11.64 -4.05 -16.01
CA VAL A 29 -11.30 -4.66 -14.72
C VAL A 29 -10.36 -3.74 -13.95
N ALA A 30 -9.32 -3.25 -14.62
CA ALA A 30 -8.40 -2.28 -14.04
C ALA A 30 -9.11 -0.97 -13.63
N LEU A 31 -10.04 -0.48 -14.47
CA LEU A 31 -10.84 0.71 -14.14
C LEU A 31 -11.75 0.49 -12.93
N ALA A 32 -12.39 -0.69 -12.84
CA ALA A 32 -13.21 -1.04 -11.67
C ALA A 32 -12.35 -1.11 -10.40
N GLY A 33 -11.19 -1.81 -10.45
CA GLY A 33 -10.24 -1.84 -9.36
C GLY A 33 -9.77 -0.44 -8.95
N GLY A 34 -9.36 0.38 -9.92
CA GLY A 34 -8.95 1.77 -9.70
C GLY A 34 -10.08 2.63 -9.10
N GLY A 35 -11.31 2.45 -9.56
CA GLY A 35 -12.50 3.12 -9.01
C GLY A 35 -12.74 2.76 -7.53
N VAL A 36 -12.59 1.48 -7.18
CA VAL A 36 -12.69 1.03 -5.78
C VAL A 36 -11.55 1.61 -4.94
N VAL A 37 -10.31 1.63 -5.46
CA VAL A 37 -9.16 2.24 -4.76
C VAL A 37 -9.42 3.71 -4.48
N VAL A 38 -9.87 4.48 -5.48
CA VAL A 38 -10.24 5.90 -5.29
C VAL A 38 -11.37 6.04 -4.28
N GLY A 39 -12.40 5.19 -4.37
CA GLY A 39 -13.51 5.16 -3.41
C GLY A 39 -13.03 4.93 -1.97
N LEU A 40 -12.14 3.95 -1.75
CA LEU A 40 -11.55 3.66 -0.43
C LEU A 40 -10.71 4.83 0.10
N MET A 41 -9.94 5.50 -0.77
CA MET A 41 -9.20 6.71 -0.39
C MET A 41 -10.15 7.85 0.01
N LEU A 42 -11.23 8.05 -0.74
CA LEU A 42 -12.25 9.04 -0.39
C LEU A 42 -12.93 8.70 0.94
N VAL A 43 -13.27 7.43 1.17
CA VAL A 43 -13.81 6.97 2.46
C VAL A 43 -12.83 7.28 3.59
N ALA A 44 -11.55 7.01 3.43
CA ALA A 44 -10.54 7.29 4.44
C ALA A 44 -10.38 8.80 4.70
N ILE A 45 -10.38 9.63 3.65
CA ILE A 45 -10.24 11.09 3.78
C ILE A 45 -11.49 11.69 4.42
N PHE A 46 -12.67 11.30 3.94
CA PHE A 46 -13.96 11.83 4.41
C PHE A 46 -14.55 11.05 5.59
N ALA A 47 -13.81 10.15 6.22
CA ALA A 47 -14.27 9.35 7.35
C ALA A 47 -14.97 10.18 8.45
N PRO A 48 -14.46 11.37 8.89
CA PRO A 48 -15.16 12.17 9.89
C PRO A 48 -16.56 12.62 9.44
N VAL A 49 -16.70 12.97 8.16
CA VAL A 49 -17.98 13.42 7.60
C VAL A 49 -18.95 12.24 7.43
N ILE A 50 -18.44 11.12 6.90
CA ILE A 50 -19.24 9.91 6.70
C ILE A 50 -19.79 9.40 8.03
N VAL A 51 -18.96 9.36 9.06
CA VAL A 51 -19.36 8.89 10.39
C VAL A 51 -20.30 9.89 11.08
N ALA A 52 -20.09 11.19 10.91
CA ALA A 52 -21.01 12.19 11.46
C ALA A 52 -22.43 12.12 10.87
N VAL A 53 -22.57 11.60 9.65
CA VAL A 53 -23.87 11.49 8.96
C VAL A 53 -24.51 10.11 9.10
N LEU A 54 -23.70 9.04 9.06
CA LEU A 54 -24.18 7.66 8.93
C LEU A 54 -23.87 6.76 10.13
N GLY A 55 -23.11 7.21 11.10
CA GLY A 55 -22.67 6.40 12.22
C GLY A 55 -22.53 7.19 13.51
N HIS A 56 -21.88 6.59 14.48
CA HIS A 56 -21.60 7.17 15.80
C HIS A 56 -20.10 7.42 15.97
N PRO A 57 -19.65 8.31 16.87
CA PRO A 57 -18.24 8.48 17.16
C PRO A 57 -17.56 7.15 17.44
N PRO A 58 -16.42 6.82 16.80
CA PRO A 58 -15.84 5.46 16.80
C PRO A 58 -15.34 4.98 18.18
N LEU A 59 -15.25 5.87 19.14
CA LEU A 59 -14.80 5.57 20.51
C LEU A 59 -15.94 5.67 21.54
N GLU A 60 -17.14 6.03 21.13
CA GLU A 60 -18.30 6.15 21.99
C GLU A 60 -18.85 4.79 22.38
N PHE A 61 -19.22 4.64 23.65
CA PHE A 61 -19.75 3.39 24.18
C PHE A 61 -21.27 3.42 24.24
N HIS A 62 -21.92 2.37 23.74
CA HIS A 62 -23.37 2.21 23.70
C HIS A 62 -23.77 0.94 24.47
N TYR A 63 -23.68 1.00 25.80
CA TYR A 63 -24.01 -0.13 26.68
C TYR A 63 -25.48 -0.56 26.60
N ASP A 64 -26.39 0.35 26.19
CA ASP A 64 -27.79 0.07 25.94
C ASP A 64 -28.01 -0.94 24.81
N LYS A 65 -27.05 -1.06 23.87
CA LYS A 65 -27.07 -2.01 22.77
C LYS A 65 -26.49 -3.39 23.15
N ILE A 66 -25.92 -3.51 24.32
CA ILE A 66 -25.26 -4.74 24.80
C ILE A 66 -26.16 -5.47 25.80
N ASP A 67 -26.19 -6.78 25.70
CA ASP A 67 -26.78 -7.64 26.71
C ASP A 67 -25.86 -7.67 27.94
N PRO A 68 -26.32 -7.26 29.15
CA PRO A 68 -25.48 -7.12 30.32
C PRO A 68 -24.93 -8.45 30.84
N ASP A 69 -25.65 -9.57 30.59
CA ASP A 69 -25.26 -10.90 31.09
C ASP A 69 -24.29 -11.59 30.12
N LEU A 70 -24.52 -11.45 28.82
CA LEU A 70 -23.74 -12.12 27.77
C LEU A 70 -22.63 -11.24 27.19
N GLN A 71 -22.65 -9.94 27.46
CA GLN A 71 -21.73 -8.93 26.92
C GLN A 71 -21.65 -8.90 25.37
N VAL A 72 -22.73 -9.28 24.70
CA VAL A 72 -22.86 -9.31 23.25
C VAL A 72 -23.91 -8.30 22.77
N PRO A 73 -23.83 -7.84 21.53
CA PRO A 73 -24.82 -6.93 20.96
C PRO A 73 -26.20 -7.57 20.93
N ARG A 74 -27.22 -6.82 21.37
CA ARG A 74 -28.62 -7.24 21.30
C ARG A 74 -29.08 -7.31 19.85
N GLY A 75 -29.81 -8.38 19.50
CA GLY A 75 -30.36 -8.56 18.17
C GLY A 75 -29.59 -9.55 17.30
N HIS A 76 -30.09 -9.75 16.09
CA HIS A 76 -29.50 -10.72 15.16
C HIS A 76 -28.21 -10.15 14.53
N PHE A 77 -27.26 -11.04 14.27
CA PHE A 77 -26.02 -10.76 13.56
C PHE A 77 -25.26 -9.52 14.12
N GLY A 78 -25.05 -9.50 15.45
CA GLY A 78 -24.33 -8.43 16.11
C GLY A 78 -25.08 -7.10 16.22
N GLY A 79 -26.41 -7.12 16.20
CA GLY A 79 -27.26 -5.94 16.38
C GLY A 79 -27.28 -4.98 15.20
N ILE A 80 -27.16 -5.49 13.96
CA ILE A 80 -27.33 -4.71 12.73
C ILE A 80 -28.71 -4.06 12.72
N SER A 81 -28.74 -2.75 12.54
CA SER A 81 -29.96 -1.94 12.50
C SER A 81 -29.72 -0.69 11.65
N PRO A 82 -30.78 0.07 11.31
CA PRO A 82 -30.63 1.35 10.62
C PRO A 82 -29.76 2.35 11.38
N ASP A 83 -29.68 2.24 12.69
CA ASP A 83 -28.88 3.07 13.60
C ASP A 83 -27.41 2.56 13.70
N PHE A 84 -27.20 1.25 13.60
CA PHE A 84 -25.91 0.58 13.61
C PHE A 84 -25.75 -0.26 12.34
N LEU A 85 -25.24 0.34 11.26
CA LEU A 85 -25.23 -0.26 9.91
C LEU A 85 -24.46 -1.59 9.84
N PHE A 86 -23.39 -1.75 10.59
CA PHE A 86 -22.59 -2.97 10.69
C PHE A 86 -22.72 -3.64 12.07
N GLY A 87 -23.71 -3.21 12.87
CA GLY A 87 -23.90 -3.66 14.24
C GLY A 87 -22.94 -3.02 15.21
N ALA A 88 -22.96 -3.51 16.45
CA ALA A 88 -22.12 -3.03 17.54
C ALA A 88 -21.01 -4.03 17.90
N GLU A 89 -19.97 -3.53 18.49
CA GLU A 89 -18.88 -4.32 19.04
C GLU A 89 -19.31 -4.95 20.38
N PRO A 90 -18.95 -6.22 20.65
CA PRO A 90 -19.16 -6.83 21.95
C PRO A 90 -18.51 -6.03 23.08
N VAL A 91 -19.02 -6.17 24.30
CA VAL A 91 -18.56 -5.55 25.54
C VAL A 91 -18.82 -4.03 25.61
N ASN A 92 -18.36 -3.29 24.61
CA ASN A 92 -18.33 -1.82 24.63
C ASN A 92 -19.49 -1.17 23.86
N GLY A 93 -20.12 -1.90 22.94
CA GLY A 93 -21.20 -1.37 22.10
C GLY A 93 -20.75 -0.33 21.06
N ARG A 94 -19.45 -0.20 20.79
CA ARG A 94 -18.95 0.76 19.80
C ARG A 94 -19.45 0.41 18.39
N ASP A 95 -19.73 1.42 17.59
CA ASP A 95 -20.24 1.25 16.24
C ASP A 95 -19.18 0.63 15.30
N VAL A 96 -19.45 -0.58 14.80
CA VAL A 96 -18.54 -1.31 13.91
C VAL A 96 -18.36 -0.58 12.58
N PHE A 97 -19.44 0.04 12.03
CA PHE A 97 -19.34 0.81 10.78
C PHE A 97 -18.33 1.96 10.92
N SER A 98 -18.51 2.78 11.93
CA SER A 98 -17.62 3.92 12.19
C SER A 98 -16.18 3.48 12.42
N ARG A 99 -15.95 2.38 13.13
CA ARG A 99 -14.62 1.84 13.38
C ARG A 99 -13.97 1.29 12.10
N VAL A 100 -14.73 0.63 11.21
CA VAL A 100 -14.20 0.18 9.90
C VAL A 100 -13.83 1.37 9.02
N VAL A 101 -14.69 2.41 8.98
CA VAL A 101 -14.44 3.63 8.21
C VAL A 101 -13.21 4.39 8.75
N TYR A 102 -13.10 4.59 10.07
CA TYR A 102 -11.92 5.23 10.65
C TYR A 102 -10.67 4.36 10.56
N GLY A 103 -10.81 3.04 10.68
CA GLY A 103 -9.72 2.08 10.53
C GLY A 103 -9.08 2.15 9.14
N SER A 104 -9.86 2.45 8.09
CA SER A 104 -9.34 2.66 6.74
C SER A 104 -8.27 3.76 6.67
N ARG A 105 -8.43 4.85 7.43
CA ARG A 105 -7.46 5.96 7.47
C ARG A 105 -6.08 5.50 7.93
N ILE A 106 -6.05 4.72 9.01
CA ILE A 106 -4.80 4.30 9.64
C ILE A 106 -4.16 3.18 8.85
N SER A 107 -4.93 2.13 8.51
CA SER A 107 -4.41 0.99 7.75
C SER A 107 -3.89 1.42 6.37
N LEU A 108 -4.62 2.27 5.63
CA LEU A 108 -4.15 2.78 4.33
C LEU A 108 -2.97 3.74 4.49
N LEU A 109 -2.97 4.63 5.49
CA LEU A 109 -1.85 5.55 5.75
C LEU A 109 -0.54 4.79 5.98
N ILE A 110 -0.57 3.77 6.85
CA ILE A 110 0.61 2.94 7.15
C ILE A 110 1.08 2.25 5.87
N ALA A 111 0.19 1.60 5.13
CA ALA A 111 0.55 0.88 3.91
C ALA A 111 1.15 1.80 2.84
N PHE A 112 0.57 2.98 2.63
CA PHE A 112 1.09 3.97 1.68
C PHE A 112 2.46 4.53 2.10
N LEU A 113 2.62 4.94 3.35
CA LEU A 113 3.89 5.48 3.84
C LEU A 113 4.99 4.41 3.85
N ALA A 114 4.66 3.18 4.24
CA ALA A 114 5.59 2.05 4.17
C ALA A 114 6.00 1.75 2.72
N THR A 115 5.05 1.78 1.77
CA THR A 115 5.36 1.62 0.35
C THR A 115 6.25 2.74 -0.15
N LEU A 116 5.94 3.99 0.18
CA LEU A 116 6.76 5.13 -0.22
C LEU A 116 8.20 5.00 0.29
N LEU A 117 8.37 4.63 1.56
CA LEU A 117 9.70 4.40 2.15
C LEU A 117 10.45 3.27 1.44
N SER A 118 9.77 2.12 1.20
CA SER A 118 10.35 0.98 0.48
C SER A 118 10.79 1.35 -0.94
N VAL A 119 9.93 2.08 -1.66
CA VAL A 119 10.19 2.48 -3.04
C VAL A 119 11.34 3.48 -3.12
N LEU A 120 11.39 4.46 -2.22
CA LEU A 120 12.48 5.43 -2.18
C LEU A 120 13.82 4.74 -1.89
N LEU A 121 13.91 3.94 -0.82
CA LEU A 121 15.13 3.23 -0.46
C LEU A 121 15.53 2.21 -1.54
N GLY A 122 14.57 1.42 -2.02
CA GLY A 122 14.81 0.39 -3.02
C GLY A 122 15.24 0.98 -4.37
N THR A 123 14.61 2.08 -4.80
CA THR A 123 14.98 2.75 -6.05
C THR A 123 16.39 3.33 -5.95
N VAL A 124 16.71 4.04 -4.88
CA VAL A 124 18.05 4.62 -4.70
C VAL A 124 19.11 3.52 -4.67
N ALA A 125 18.92 2.50 -3.83
CA ALA A 125 19.87 1.40 -3.71
C ALA A 125 19.98 0.60 -5.02
N GLY A 126 18.85 0.29 -5.67
CA GLY A 126 18.82 -0.45 -6.93
C GLY A 126 19.48 0.28 -8.09
N VAL A 127 19.23 1.58 -8.24
CA VAL A 127 19.84 2.40 -9.30
C VAL A 127 21.35 2.52 -9.07
N ILE A 128 21.79 2.77 -7.83
CA ILE A 128 23.22 2.87 -7.48
C ILE A 128 23.92 1.53 -7.78
N ALA A 129 23.37 0.41 -7.31
CA ALA A 129 23.94 -0.90 -7.53
C ALA A 129 24.03 -1.25 -9.03
N GLY A 130 22.94 -1.03 -9.79
CA GLY A 130 22.91 -1.32 -11.22
C GLY A 130 23.80 -0.43 -12.07
N TYR A 131 23.92 0.86 -11.74
CA TYR A 131 24.75 1.80 -12.50
C TYR A 131 26.24 1.62 -12.24
N PHE A 132 26.67 1.61 -10.97
CA PHE A 132 28.11 1.54 -10.65
C PHE A 132 28.68 0.12 -10.83
N GLY A 133 27.90 -0.91 -10.49
CA GLY A 133 28.38 -2.29 -10.58
C GLY A 133 29.52 -2.59 -9.60
N GLY A 134 30.29 -3.66 -9.89
CA GLY A 134 31.49 -4.03 -9.13
C GLY A 134 31.23 -4.27 -7.64
N TRP A 135 32.10 -3.73 -6.78
CA TRP A 135 32.04 -3.93 -5.33
C TRP A 135 30.81 -3.22 -4.69
N ILE A 136 30.37 -2.07 -5.25
CA ILE A 136 29.17 -1.33 -4.80
C ILE A 136 27.93 -2.22 -5.00
N ASP A 137 27.81 -2.80 -6.17
CA ASP A 137 26.73 -3.72 -6.48
C ASP A 137 26.76 -4.94 -5.56
N THR A 138 27.93 -5.54 -5.35
CA THR A 138 28.10 -6.68 -4.45
C THR A 138 27.69 -6.32 -3.02
N LEU A 139 28.10 -5.18 -2.49
CA LEU A 139 27.78 -4.75 -1.13
C LEU A 139 26.27 -4.53 -0.96
N ILE A 140 25.64 -3.76 -1.87
CA ILE A 140 24.21 -3.48 -1.81
C ILE A 140 23.40 -4.77 -1.96
N SER A 141 23.77 -5.66 -2.90
CA SER A 141 23.08 -6.92 -3.10
C SER A 141 23.19 -7.83 -1.88
N ARG A 142 24.37 -7.91 -1.24
CA ARG A 142 24.52 -8.66 0.02
C ARG A 142 23.70 -8.08 1.17
N THR A 143 23.61 -6.75 1.24
CA THR A 143 22.74 -6.11 2.21
C THR A 143 21.26 -6.48 1.95
N MET A 144 20.82 -6.46 0.69
CA MET A 144 19.47 -6.94 0.33
C MET A 144 19.25 -8.39 0.74
N ASP A 145 20.25 -9.28 0.52
CA ASP A 145 20.16 -10.70 0.90
C ASP A 145 19.98 -10.87 2.40
N VAL A 146 20.72 -10.11 3.20
CA VAL A 146 20.60 -10.12 4.67
C VAL A 146 19.19 -9.71 5.09
N PHE A 147 18.67 -8.59 4.58
CA PHE A 147 17.32 -8.13 4.94
C PHE A 147 16.22 -9.13 4.55
N LEU A 148 16.33 -9.77 3.38
CA LEU A 148 15.36 -10.77 2.93
C LEU A 148 15.45 -12.11 3.67
N ALA A 149 16.58 -12.39 4.32
CA ALA A 149 16.72 -13.56 5.18
C ALA A 149 16.07 -13.37 6.55
N PHE A 150 15.81 -12.12 6.96
CA PHE A 150 15.16 -11.84 8.24
C PHE A 150 13.66 -12.13 8.20
N PRO A 151 13.14 -12.92 9.14
CA PRO A 151 11.70 -13.13 9.25
C PRO A 151 11.04 -11.85 9.80
N LEU A 152 10.46 -11.05 8.90
CA LEU A 152 9.90 -9.72 9.19
C LEU A 152 8.97 -9.72 10.41
N LEU A 153 8.04 -10.69 10.49
CA LEU A 153 7.08 -10.75 11.60
C LEU A 153 7.77 -10.98 12.95
N LEU A 154 8.77 -11.86 13.01
CA LEU A 154 9.51 -12.11 14.26
C LEU A 154 10.29 -10.88 14.70
N PHE A 155 10.93 -10.20 13.74
CA PHE A 155 11.66 -8.95 14.02
C PHE A 155 10.71 -7.86 14.52
N ALA A 156 9.55 -7.71 13.88
CA ALA A 156 8.55 -6.72 14.25
C ALA A 156 8.04 -6.93 15.68
N ILE A 157 7.73 -8.19 16.05
CA ILE A 157 7.29 -8.55 17.42
C ILE A 157 8.38 -8.22 18.43
N ALA A 158 9.62 -8.61 18.15
CA ALA A 158 10.75 -8.33 19.05
C ALA A 158 10.97 -6.81 19.22
N LEU A 159 10.94 -6.05 18.14
CA LEU A 159 11.15 -4.60 18.17
C LEU A 159 10.01 -3.88 18.93
N ALA A 160 8.76 -4.27 18.67
CA ALA A 160 7.61 -3.67 19.35
C ALA A 160 7.61 -3.93 20.87
N GLY A 161 8.17 -5.07 21.29
CA GLY A 161 8.33 -5.39 22.71
C GLY A 161 9.41 -4.58 23.43
N VAL A 162 10.42 -4.08 22.70
CA VAL A 162 11.55 -3.32 23.25
C VAL A 162 11.30 -1.81 23.24
N VAL A 163 10.58 -1.30 22.24
CA VAL A 163 10.36 0.15 22.09
C VAL A 163 9.34 0.63 23.14
N PRO A 164 9.72 1.56 24.03
CA PRO A 164 8.82 2.11 25.04
C PRO A 164 7.70 2.93 24.39
N ASP A 165 6.66 3.26 25.18
CA ASP A 165 5.51 4.02 24.69
C ASP A 165 5.82 5.50 24.33
N ARG A 166 7.04 5.95 24.64
CA ARG A 166 7.59 7.25 24.21
C ARG A 166 9.03 7.05 23.78
N ALA A 167 9.30 7.36 22.50
CA ALA A 167 10.63 7.28 21.92
C ALA A 167 10.76 8.29 20.78
N PHE A 168 11.96 8.76 20.49
CA PHE A 168 12.29 9.66 19.36
C PHE A 168 11.44 10.94 19.32
N GLY A 169 10.96 11.44 20.46
CA GLY A 169 10.05 12.59 20.53
C GLY A 169 8.59 12.30 20.15
N LEU A 170 8.25 11.05 19.87
CA LEU A 170 6.90 10.57 19.55
C LEU A 170 6.32 9.76 20.71
N ALA A 171 4.98 9.72 20.82
CA ALA A 171 4.26 8.97 21.84
C ALA A 171 2.94 8.41 21.30
N GLY A 172 2.40 7.39 21.97
CA GLY A 172 1.09 6.81 21.65
C GLY A 172 0.98 6.32 20.20
N ASP A 173 -0.17 6.60 19.57
CA ASP A 173 -0.47 6.11 18.21
C ASP A 173 0.50 6.62 17.16
N THR A 174 0.97 7.87 17.28
CA THR A 174 1.93 8.44 16.34
C THR A 174 3.24 7.64 16.32
N LEU A 175 3.74 7.25 17.50
CA LEU A 175 4.92 6.39 17.61
C LEU A 175 4.66 5.02 17.00
N ARG A 176 3.50 4.40 17.29
CA ARG A 176 3.16 3.07 16.77
C ARG A 176 3.00 3.08 15.25
N ILE A 177 2.33 4.08 14.68
CA ILE A 177 2.23 4.27 13.23
C ILE A 177 3.63 4.44 12.60
N ALA A 178 4.47 5.31 13.17
CA ALA A 178 5.82 5.54 12.69
C ALA A 178 6.68 4.26 12.73
N LEU A 179 6.58 3.47 13.79
CA LEU A 179 7.26 2.18 13.91
C LEU A 179 6.79 1.18 12.87
N MET A 180 5.47 1.07 12.63
CA MET A 180 4.93 0.18 11.60
C MET A 180 5.38 0.58 10.20
N VAL A 181 5.32 1.88 9.88
CA VAL A 181 5.83 2.42 8.61
C VAL A 181 7.31 2.09 8.44
N PHE A 182 8.11 2.28 9.50
CA PHE A 182 9.53 1.96 9.48
C PHE A 182 9.76 0.44 9.31
N ILE A 183 9.13 -0.39 10.12
CA ILE A 183 9.34 -1.85 10.08
C ILE A 183 8.96 -2.38 8.68
N ILE A 184 7.74 -2.11 8.22
CA ILE A 184 7.27 -2.62 6.93
C ILE A 184 8.09 -2.01 5.80
N GLY A 185 8.25 -0.69 5.78
CA GLY A 185 8.92 0.03 4.70
C GLY A 185 10.41 -0.28 4.60
N PHE A 186 11.10 -0.30 5.75
CA PHE A 186 12.53 -0.55 5.80
C PHE A 186 12.91 -2.01 5.53
N PHE A 187 12.05 -2.97 5.79
CA PHE A 187 12.33 -4.38 5.47
C PHE A 187 11.82 -4.79 4.09
N SER A 188 10.93 -4.02 3.47
CA SER A 188 10.41 -4.32 2.13
C SER A 188 11.24 -3.69 1.00
N TRP A 189 12.15 -2.74 1.27
CA TRP A 189 12.94 -2.06 0.24
C TRP A 189 13.80 -3.01 -0.63
N PRO A 190 14.35 -4.15 -0.12
CA PRO A 190 15.18 -5.01 -0.95
C PRO A 190 14.42 -5.66 -2.10
N TYR A 191 13.11 -5.87 -1.94
CA TYR A 191 12.26 -6.40 -3.01
C TYR A 191 12.24 -5.43 -4.21
N ILE A 192 11.96 -4.15 -3.97
CA ILE A 192 12.01 -3.12 -5.02
C ILE A 192 13.46 -2.91 -5.50
N GLY A 193 14.42 -2.89 -4.58
CA GLY A 193 15.83 -2.70 -4.90
C GLY A 193 16.36 -3.73 -5.90
N ARG A 194 16.00 -5.00 -5.76
CA ARG A 194 16.41 -6.07 -6.70
C ARG A 194 15.82 -5.85 -8.10
N ILE A 195 14.55 -5.50 -8.16
CA ILE A 195 13.87 -5.27 -9.44
C ILE A 195 14.48 -4.07 -10.16
N ILE A 196 14.63 -2.95 -9.46
CA ILE A 196 15.21 -1.72 -10.04
C ILE A 196 16.67 -1.92 -10.40
N ARG A 197 17.46 -2.66 -9.60
CA ARG A 197 18.82 -3.03 -9.95
C ARG A 197 18.87 -3.80 -11.27
N GLY A 198 18.01 -4.79 -11.47
CA GLY A 198 17.95 -5.56 -12.72
C GLY A 198 17.64 -4.67 -13.93
N GLN A 199 16.69 -3.75 -13.80
CA GLN A 199 16.34 -2.78 -14.83
C GLN A 199 17.48 -1.78 -15.08
N ALA A 200 18.13 -1.28 -14.03
CA ALA A 200 19.25 -0.35 -14.15
C ALA A 200 20.46 -0.97 -14.84
N LEU A 201 20.77 -2.25 -14.56
CA LEU A 201 21.81 -3.01 -15.26
C LEU A 201 21.52 -3.08 -16.77
N SER A 202 20.28 -3.39 -17.15
CA SER A 202 19.86 -3.43 -18.57
C SER A 202 19.93 -2.05 -19.24
N LEU A 203 19.56 -0.98 -18.53
CA LEU A 203 19.61 0.38 -19.06
C LEU A 203 21.04 0.88 -19.23
N ARG A 204 21.94 0.50 -18.32
CA ARG A 204 23.35 0.93 -18.36
C ARG A 204 24.06 0.56 -19.67
N GLU A 205 23.66 -0.53 -20.29
CA GLU A 205 24.23 -1.07 -21.55
C GLU A 205 23.52 -0.50 -22.80
N ARG A 206 22.69 0.53 -22.66
CA ARG A 206 21.98 1.14 -23.80
C ARG A 206 22.77 2.24 -24.45
N GLU A 207 22.69 2.36 -25.77
CA GLU A 207 23.40 3.32 -26.62
C GLU A 207 23.27 4.78 -26.17
N PHE A 208 22.07 5.17 -25.67
CA PHE A 208 21.87 6.54 -25.21
C PHE A 208 22.67 6.88 -23.93
N ILE A 209 22.94 5.88 -23.07
CA ILE A 209 23.79 6.05 -21.91
C ILE A 209 25.26 6.21 -22.34
N ASP A 210 25.70 5.43 -23.31
CA ASP A 210 27.06 5.52 -23.85
C ASP A 210 27.26 6.85 -24.60
N ALA A 211 26.26 7.31 -25.35
CA ALA A 211 26.27 8.63 -25.97
C ALA A 211 26.39 9.75 -24.92
N ALA A 212 25.60 9.67 -23.83
CA ALA A 212 25.70 10.65 -22.74
C ALA A 212 27.09 10.66 -22.10
N ARG A 213 27.71 9.48 -21.87
CA ARG A 213 29.09 9.37 -21.37
C ARG A 213 30.10 9.98 -22.32
N SER A 214 29.99 9.69 -23.62
CA SER A 214 30.87 10.22 -24.67
C SER A 214 30.81 11.75 -24.78
N LEU A 215 29.64 12.34 -24.46
CA LEU A 215 29.45 13.79 -24.38
C LEU A 215 29.90 14.38 -23.04
N GLY A 216 30.55 13.59 -22.15
CA GLY A 216 31.10 14.05 -20.89
C GLY A 216 30.07 14.20 -19.75
N ALA A 217 28.90 13.59 -19.85
CA ALA A 217 27.90 13.65 -18.77
C ALA A 217 28.44 12.97 -17.49
N ARG A 218 28.34 13.66 -16.34
CA ARG A 218 28.72 13.13 -15.03
C ARG A 218 27.67 12.12 -14.53
N SER A 219 28.11 11.17 -13.67
CA SER A 219 27.23 10.12 -13.12
C SER A 219 25.91 10.63 -12.53
N PRO A 220 25.84 11.72 -11.72
CA PRO A 220 24.56 12.22 -11.24
C PRO A 220 23.59 12.62 -12.36
N ARG A 221 24.09 13.27 -13.41
CA ARG A 221 23.27 13.63 -14.56
C ARG A 221 22.71 12.39 -15.26
N ILE A 222 23.55 11.38 -15.48
CA ILE A 222 23.08 10.11 -16.10
C ILE A 222 22.01 9.44 -15.22
N LEU A 223 22.22 9.36 -13.90
CA LEU A 223 21.28 8.74 -12.98
C LEU A 223 19.92 9.46 -12.97
N PHE A 224 19.90 10.79 -12.82
CA PHE A 224 18.65 11.54 -12.64
C PHE A 224 17.98 11.92 -13.96
N THR A 225 18.74 12.15 -15.04
CA THR A 225 18.18 12.66 -16.31
C THR A 225 17.92 11.53 -17.30
N GLU A 226 18.79 10.50 -17.34
CA GLU A 226 18.70 9.43 -18.32
C GLU A 226 18.07 8.16 -17.75
N MET A 227 18.53 7.71 -16.57
CA MET A 227 18.07 6.42 -16.02
C MET A 227 16.75 6.52 -15.28
N LEU A 228 16.62 7.44 -14.32
CA LEU A 228 15.44 7.52 -13.44
C LEU A 228 14.13 7.75 -14.21
N PRO A 229 14.04 8.61 -15.23
CA PRO A 229 12.82 8.75 -16.03
C PRO A 229 12.45 7.47 -16.80
N ASN A 230 13.45 6.70 -17.26
CA ASN A 230 13.23 5.42 -17.93
C ASN A 230 12.85 4.28 -16.96
N LEU A 231 13.15 4.43 -15.69
CA LEU A 231 12.73 3.52 -14.61
C LEU A 231 11.36 3.90 -14.02
N ALA A 232 10.77 5.02 -14.38
CA ALA A 232 9.51 5.49 -13.80
C ALA A 232 8.36 4.48 -13.98
N ALA A 233 8.25 3.85 -15.15
CA ALA A 233 7.22 2.84 -15.39
C ALA A 233 7.40 1.60 -14.50
N PRO A 234 8.55 0.92 -14.45
CA PRO A 234 8.78 -0.16 -13.48
C PRO A 234 8.55 0.26 -12.03
N ILE A 235 9.04 1.44 -11.62
CA ILE A 235 8.85 1.94 -10.25
C ILE A 235 7.36 2.03 -9.92
N LEU A 236 6.54 2.63 -10.79
CA LEU A 236 5.10 2.77 -10.56
C LEU A 236 4.39 1.43 -10.51
N ILE A 237 4.68 0.52 -11.45
CA ILE A 237 4.07 -0.82 -11.50
C ILE A 237 4.33 -1.55 -10.18
N TYR A 238 5.60 -1.66 -9.78
CA TYR A 238 5.94 -2.42 -8.58
C TYR A 238 5.54 -1.71 -7.28
N SER A 239 5.43 -0.38 -7.29
CA SER A 239 4.88 0.37 -6.16
C SER A 239 3.40 0.03 -5.94
N THR A 240 2.60 -0.01 -7.00
CA THR A 240 1.17 -0.36 -6.89
C THR A 240 0.96 -1.80 -6.42
N LEU A 241 1.79 -2.74 -6.85
CA LEU A 241 1.75 -4.14 -6.42
C LEU A 241 2.28 -4.36 -4.99
N LEU A 242 3.10 -3.45 -4.46
CA LEU A 242 3.59 -3.53 -3.09
C LEU A 242 2.57 -3.04 -2.06
N ILE A 243 1.68 -2.12 -2.43
CA ILE A 243 0.64 -1.59 -1.51
C ILE A 243 -0.22 -2.71 -0.90
N PRO A 244 -0.86 -3.62 -1.67
CA PRO A 244 -1.66 -4.69 -1.09
C PRO A 244 -0.86 -5.62 -0.18
N THR A 245 0.39 -5.88 -0.50
CA THR A 245 1.29 -6.66 0.36
C THR A 245 1.53 -5.96 1.69
N ASN A 246 1.78 -4.64 1.66
CA ASN A 246 2.00 -3.85 2.88
C ASN A 246 0.71 -3.69 3.72
N ILE A 247 -0.48 -3.66 3.09
CA ILE A 247 -1.78 -3.71 3.80
C ILE A 247 -1.90 -5.03 4.57
N LEU A 248 -1.55 -6.15 3.94
CA LEU A 248 -1.58 -7.45 4.61
C LEU A 248 -0.55 -7.55 5.75
N PHE A 249 0.65 -6.99 5.59
CA PHE A 249 1.63 -6.91 6.66
C PHE A 249 1.16 -6.03 7.83
N GLU A 250 0.58 -4.86 7.53
CA GLU A 250 -0.03 -4.00 8.55
C GLU A 250 -1.10 -4.77 9.32
N ALA A 251 -2.03 -5.41 8.60
CA ALA A 251 -3.11 -6.17 9.21
C ALA A 251 -2.58 -7.33 10.08
N ALA A 252 -1.57 -8.07 9.61
CA ALA A 252 -0.96 -9.16 10.36
C ALA A 252 -0.26 -8.66 11.63
N LEU A 253 0.49 -7.56 11.56
CA LEU A 253 1.17 -6.98 12.71
C LEU A 253 0.17 -6.42 13.73
N SER A 254 -0.87 -5.73 13.27
CA SER A 254 -1.94 -5.21 14.12
C SER A 254 -2.75 -6.36 14.75
N PHE A 255 -3.02 -7.44 14.00
CA PHE A 255 -3.64 -8.65 14.52
C PHE A 255 -2.83 -9.31 15.64
N LEU A 256 -1.51 -9.31 15.54
CA LEU A 256 -0.58 -9.80 16.57
C LEU A 256 -0.33 -8.79 17.71
N SER A 257 -1.13 -7.72 17.78
CA SER A 257 -1.02 -6.65 18.81
C SER A 257 0.31 -5.89 18.79
N VAL A 258 1.05 -5.95 17.69
CA VAL A 258 2.31 -5.21 17.47
C VAL A 258 2.04 -3.80 16.93
N GLY A 259 0.88 -3.61 16.30
CA GLY A 259 0.46 -2.37 15.66
C GLY A 259 -0.06 -1.28 16.59
N VAL A 260 -0.95 -0.46 16.06
CA VAL A 260 -1.66 0.58 16.81
C VAL A 260 -2.57 -0.09 17.84
N ARG A 261 -2.52 0.42 19.08
CA ARG A 261 -3.25 -0.19 20.20
C ARG A 261 -4.70 0.31 20.27
N PRO A 262 -5.62 -0.49 20.81
CA PRO A 262 -6.92 0.01 21.22
C PRO A 262 -6.79 1.25 22.15
N PRO A 263 -7.71 2.23 22.07
CA PRO A 263 -9.01 2.16 21.40
C PRO A 263 -9.00 2.54 19.92
N THR A 264 -7.89 3.00 19.35
CA THR A 264 -7.78 3.46 17.97
C THR A 264 -8.02 2.32 16.99
N PRO A 265 -9.01 2.43 16.08
CA PRO A 265 -9.35 1.36 15.17
C PRO A 265 -8.35 1.23 14.02
N THR A 266 -7.91 -0.01 13.76
CA THR A 266 -7.29 -0.45 12.51
C THR A 266 -7.97 -1.73 12.08
N TRP A 267 -7.98 -2.05 10.80
CA TRP A 267 -8.66 -3.27 10.34
C TRP A 267 -8.06 -4.54 10.96
N GLY A 268 -6.73 -4.62 11.05
CA GLY A 268 -6.05 -5.76 11.68
C GLY A 268 -6.30 -5.84 13.19
N GLY A 269 -6.31 -4.71 13.89
CA GLY A 269 -6.63 -4.65 15.31
C GLY A 269 -8.06 -5.08 15.61
N MET A 270 -9.04 -4.65 14.77
CA MET A 270 -10.43 -5.09 14.88
C MET A 270 -10.58 -6.61 14.66
N LEU A 271 -9.84 -7.19 13.71
CA LEU A 271 -9.81 -8.64 13.51
C LEU A 271 -9.27 -9.37 14.74
N SER A 272 -8.21 -8.84 15.37
CA SER A 272 -7.66 -9.40 16.61
C SER A 272 -8.68 -9.40 17.75
N GLU A 273 -9.36 -8.27 17.97
CA GLU A 273 -10.42 -8.15 18.97
C GLU A 273 -11.59 -9.10 18.67
N ALA A 274 -11.94 -9.28 17.40
CA ALA A 274 -13.06 -10.13 16.97
C ALA A 274 -12.83 -11.65 17.15
N THR A 275 -11.58 -12.10 17.30
CA THR A 275 -11.27 -13.54 17.47
C THR A 275 -11.95 -14.20 18.66
N HIS A 276 -12.26 -13.46 19.68
CA HIS A 276 -12.96 -13.96 20.87
C HIS A 276 -14.48 -14.03 20.69
N TRP A 277 -15.02 -13.35 19.66
CA TRP A 277 -16.46 -13.11 19.52
C TRP A 277 -17.07 -13.62 18.21
N PHE A 278 -16.25 -14.16 17.29
CA PHE A 278 -16.68 -14.48 15.92
C PHE A 278 -17.84 -15.47 15.84
N GLN A 279 -18.01 -16.35 16.84
CA GLN A 279 -19.11 -17.31 16.89
C GLN A 279 -20.45 -16.66 17.26
N ILE A 280 -20.42 -15.56 18.01
CA ILE A 280 -21.61 -14.92 18.58
C ILE A 280 -21.91 -13.60 17.86
N ALA A 281 -20.86 -12.83 17.53
CA ALA A 281 -20.96 -11.57 16.80
C ALA A 281 -20.07 -11.61 15.54
N PRO A 282 -20.43 -12.40 14.51
CA PRO A 282 -19.61 -12.60 13.31
C PRO A 282 -19.44 -11.32 12.47
N ASN A 283 -20.37 -10.36 12.58
CA ASN A 283 -20.28 -9.05 11.95
C ASN A 283 -19.00 -8.31 12.33
N PHE A 284 -18.55 -8.42 13.58
CA PHE A 284 -17.37 -7.74 14.09
C PHE A 284 -16.07 -8.23 13.42
N MET A 285 -16.03 -9.49 12.95
CA MET A 285 -14.92 -10.03 12.16
C MET A 285 -15.13 -9.82 10.65
N LEU A 286 -16.38 -9.97 10.17
CA LEU A 286 -16.72 -9.96 8.76
C LEU A 286 -16.40 -8.62 8.09
N PHE A 287 -16.82 -7.51 8.68
CA PHE A 287 -16.70 -6.20 8.02
C PHE A 287 -15.25 -5.69 7.90
N PRO A 288 -14.39 -5.74 8.93
CA PRO A 288 -12.98 -5.39 8.74
C PRO A 288 -12.25 -6.38 7.83
N GLY A 289 -12.60 -7.68 7.86
CA GLY A 289 -12.08 -8.68 6.94
C GLY A 289 -12.45 -8.40 5.49
N LEU A 290 -13.70 -8.03 5.21
CA LEU A 290 -14.14 -7.61 3.88
C LEU A 290 -13.47 -6.31 3.43
N ALA A 291 -13.24 -5.36 4.33
CA ALA A 291 -12.53 -4.13 4.01
C ALA A 291 -11.10 -4.42 3.53
N ILE A 292 -10.36 -5.28 4.23
CA ILE A 292 -9.02 -5.73 3.80
C ILE A 292 -9.12 -6.48 2.47
N PHE A 293 -10.03 -7.43 2.33
CA PHE A 293 -10.18 -8.24 1.12
C PHE A 293 -10.47 -7.38 -0.11
N ILE A 294 -11.45 -6.48 -0.02
CA ILE A 294 -11.83 -5.57 -1.13
C ILE A 294 -10.65 -4.66 -1.48
N THR A 295 -9.95 -4.15 -0.48
CA THR A 295 -8.81 -3.26 -0.69
C THR A 295 -7.68 -3.98 -1.42
N VAL A 296 -7.27 -5.16 -0.94
CA VAL A 296 -6.21 -5.97 -1.56
C VAL A 296 -6.59 -6.38 -2.98
N LEU A 297 -7.84 -6.83 -3.19
CA LEU A 297 -8.33 -7.20 -4.52
C LEU A 297 -8.31 -5.99 -5.47
N ALA A 298 -8.81 -4.84 -5.04
CA ALA A 298 -8.87 -3.64 -5.86
C ALA A 298 -7.46 -3.15 -6.28
N PHE A 299 -6.51 -3.13 -5.35
CA PHE A 299 -5.13 -2.75 -5.65
C PHE A 299 -4.44 -3.75 -6.59
N ASN A 300 -4.68 -5.06 -6.44
CA ASN A 300 -4.13 -6.06 -7.35
C ASN A 300 -4.70 -5.89 -8.77
N LEU A 301 -6.03 -5.80 -8.91
CA LEU A 301 -6.66 -5.60 -10.22
C LEU A 301 -6.20 -4.31 -10.91
N PHE A 302 -6.09 -3.23 -10.16
CA PHE A 302 -5.58 -1.96 -10.69
C PHE A 302 -4.09 -2.04 -11.03
N GLY A 303 -3.27 -2.65 -10.19
CA GLY A 303 -1.83 -2.82 -10.39
C GLY A 303 -1.51 -3.68 -11.60
N ASP A 304 -2.23 -4.79 -11.79
CA ASP A 304 -2.07 -5.66 -12.96
C ASP A 304 -2.46 -4.92 -14.26
N GLY A 305 -3.58 -4.21 -14.26
CA GLY A 305 -3.97 -3.40 -15.42
C GLY A 305 -3.00 -2.24 -15.71
N LEU A 306 -2.42 -1.63 -14.70
CA LEU A 306 -1.37 -0.63 -14.86
C LEU A 306 -0.09 -1.24 -15.47
N ARG A 307 0.28 -2.43 -15.03
CA ARG A 307 1.40 -3.21 -15.57
C ARG A 307 1.18 -3.50 -17.06
N ASP A 308 0.00 -4.03 -17.41
CA ASP A 308 -0.32 -4.38 -18.81
C ASP A 308 -0.37 -3.13 -19.70
N ALA A 309 -0.86 -2.01 -19.17
CA ALA A 309 -0.91 -0.75 -19.89
C ALA A 309 0.48 -0.16 -20.16
N LEU A 310 1.42 -0.31 -19.24
CA LEU A 310 2.79 0.20 -19.32
C LEU A 310 3.77 -0.77 -19.97
N ASP A 311 3.41 -2.05 -20.20
CA ASP A 311 4.28 -3.02 -20.88
C ASP A 311 4.34 -2.72 -22.39
N PRO A 312 5.54 -2.41 -22.95
CA PRO A 312 5.70 -2.14 -24.38
C PRO A 312 5.44 -3.38 -25.26
N ARG A 313 5.50 -4.59 -24.67
CA ARG A 313 5.40 -5.87 -25.39
C ARG A 313 3.99 -6.43 -25.45
N SER A 314 3.07 -5.92 -24.66
CA SER A 314 1.66 -6.33 -24.74
C SER A 314 1.03 -5.75 -26.02
N ARG A 315 0.83 -6.61 -27.01
CA ARG A 315 0.10 -6.31 -28.25
C ARG A 315 -1.38 -6.59 -28.10
#